data_64503ee5e88fbe628924034a33574ecf
#
_entry.id   64503ee5e88fbe628924034a33574ecf
#
_cell.length_a   1.000
_cell.length_b   1.000
_cell.length_c   1.000
_cell.angle_alpha   90.00
_cell.angle_beta   90.00
_cell.angle_gamma   90.00
#
_symmetry.space_group_name_H-M   'P 1'
#
loop_
_entity.id
_entity.type
_entity.pdbx_description
1 polymer ?
#
loop_
_entity_poly.entity_id
_entity_poly.type
_entity_poly.pdbx_seq_one_letter_code
_entity_poly.pdbx_strand_id
1 'polypeptide(L)'
;MSVIDKKYCLDANVLIQAWQKYYSPKICPSYWDMLNILGANKCILLPEMVYDEIIRTDDDLSKWLKASKIPIRKIDEQVTKCLKDIYSADPNHKYLVDNTKARSLADPWVIAHALRENATVVTKEEKITAINTSKIKIPNVCEKMNVLWINDFQFLFELGIRFTCEIEAK
;
A
#
# COMPACT_ATOMS: atom_id res chain seq x y z
N MET A 1 16.81 -0.86 15.33
CA MET A 1 16.17 -1.69 14.27
C MET A 1 16.80 -1.31 12.94
N SER A 2 17.46 -2.23 12.30
CA SER A 2 18.00 -1.96 10.96
C SER A 2 16.82 -1.78 9.98
N VAL A 3 17.01 -1.04 8.90
CA VAL A 3 15.97 -0.85 7.84
C VAL A 3 15.50 -2.20 7.29
N ILE A 4 16.31 -3.24 7.41
CA ILE A 4 16.06 -4.61 6.94
C ILE A 4 14.98 -5.33 7.78
N ASP A 5 14.74 -4.90 9.02
CA ASP A 5 13.74 -5.52 9.91
C ASP A 5 12.34 -4.90 9.80
N LYS A 6 12.22 -3.75 9.12
CA LYS A 6 10.92 -3.09 8.90
C LYS A 6 10.18 -3.75 7.75
N LYS A 7 8.87 -3.90 7.96
CA LYS A 7 7.94 -4.36 6.92
C LYS A 7 7.03 -3.22 6.49
N TYR A 8 6.68 -3.18 5.23
CA TYR A 8 5.79 -2.18 4.65
C TYR A 8 4.65 -2.88 3.90
N CYS A 9 3.43 -2.47 4.20
CA CYS A 9 2.20 -2.94 3.55
C CYS A 9 1.76 -1.89 2.53
N LEU A 10 1.77 -2.26 1.25
CA LEU A 10 1.49 -1.32 0.17
C LEU A 10 -0.01 -1.24 -0.15
N ASP A 11 -0.51 -0.04 -0.28
CA ASP A 11 -1.83 0.27 -0.83
C ASP A 11 -1.79 0.34 -2.36
N ALA A 12 -2.92 0.04 -3.02
CA ALA A 12 -3.02 -0.01 -4.48
C ALA A 12 -2.60 1.29 -5.16
N ASN A 13 -2.98 2.44 -4.58
CA ASN A 13 -2.69 3.75 -5.16
C ASN A 13 -1.19 4.06 -5.26
N VAL A 14 -0.35 3.44 -4.42
CA VAL A 14 1.12 3.57 -4.49
C VAL A 14 1.64 3.00 -5.81
N LEU A 15 1.21 1.79 -6.17
CA LEU A 15 1.63 1.14 -7.41
C LEU A 15 0.97 1.77 -8.65
N ILE A 16 -0.33 2.02 -8.59
CA ILE A 16 -1.08 2.58 -9.72
C ILE A 16 -0.57 3.96 -10.10
N GLN A 17 -0.39 4.87 -9.13
CA GLN A 17 0.09 6.22 -9.42
C GLN A 17 1.58 6.25 -9.80
N ALA A 18 2.40 5.36 -9.22
CA ALA A 18 3.78 5.21 -9.63
C ALA A 18 3.87 4.83 -11.11
N TRP A 19 3.06 3.85 -11.55
CA TRP A 19 3.04 3.39 -12.94
C TRP A 19 2.58 4.47 -13.91
N GLN A 20 1.48 5.15 -13.56
CA GLN A 20 0.81 6.08 -14.46
C GLN A 20 1.45 7.48 -14.50
N LYS A 21 2.11 7.89 -13.42
CA LYS A 21 2.53 9.30 -13.26
C LYS A 21 4.00 9.46 -12.87
N TYR A 22 4.40 8.94 -11.69
CA TYR A 22 5.65 9.39 -11.07
C TYR A 22 6.87 8.58 -11.48
N TYR A 23 6.71 7.28 -11.60
CA TYR A 23 7.80 6.34 -11.83
C TYR A 23 7.47 5.38 -12.97
N SER A 24 6.90 5.91 -14.05
CA SER A 24 6.63 5.09 -15.24
C SER A 24 7.86 4.23 -15.59
N PRO A 25 7.68 2.95 -15.91
CA PRO A 25 8.80 2.05 -16.26
C PRO A 25 9.67 2.55 -17.40
N LYS A 26 9.10 3.40 -18.27
CA LYS A 26 9.85 4.05 -19.37
C LYS A 26 10.81 5.13 -18.89
N ILE A 27 10.53 5.77 -17.76
CA ILE A 27 11.31 6.86 -17.20
C ILE A 27 12.18 6.39 -16.05
N CYS A 28 11.65 5.54 -15.19
CA CYS A 28 12.33 5.08 -13.98
C CYS A 28 12.19 3.55 -13.80
N PRO A 29 12.82 2.72 -14.66
CA PRO A 29 12.76 1.26 -14.53
C PRO A 29 13.32 0.78 -13.19
N SER A 30 14.33 1.46 -12.66
CA SER A 30 14.97 1.14 -11.37
C SER A 30 14.01 1.19 -10.16
N TYR A 31 12.92 1.96 -10.23
CA TYR A 31 11.88 1.92 -9.19
C TYR A 31 11.22 0.53 -9.10
N TRP A 32 10.95 -0.08 -10.23
CA TRP A 32 10.29 -1.40 -10.33
C TRP A 32 11.24 -2.54 -9.98
N ASP A 33 12.53 -2.40 -10.33
CA ASP A 33 13.59 -3.32 -9.89
C ASP A 33 13.76 -3.26 -8.38
N MET A 34 13.76 -2.06 -7.78
CA MET A 34 13.80 -1.86 -6.34
C MET A 34 12.62 -2.58 -5.64
N LEU A 35 11.39 -2.45 -6.13
CA LEU A 35 10.24 -3.14 -5.56
C LEU A 35 10.39 -4.66 -5.61
N ASN A 36 10.96 -5.21 -6.70
CA ASN A 36 11.27 -6.63 -6.79
C ASN A 36 12.33 -7.07 -5.77
N ILE A 37 13.36 -6.26 -5.55
CA ILE A 37 14.40 -6.53 -4.55
C ILE A 37 13.79 -6.51 -3.14
N LEU A 38 13.00 -5.49 -2.82
CA LEU A 38 12.33 -5.38 -1.52
C LEU A 38 11.32 -6.52 -1.29
N GLY A 39 10.61 -6.93 -2.34
CA GLY A 39 9.69 -8.06 -2.30
C GLY A 39 10.41 -9.38 -2.05
N ALA A 40 11.50 -9.66 -2.77
CA ALA A 40 12.32 -10.84 -2.57
C ALA A 40 12.89 -10.93 -1.16
N ASN A 41 13.24 -9.80 -0.56
CA ASN A 41 13.73 -9.69 0.81
C ASN A 41 12.61 -9.63 1.87
N LYS A 42 11.34 -9.74 1.46
CA LYS A 42 10.16 -9.68 2.34
C LYS A 42 10.03 -8.38 3.14
N CYS A 43 10.66 -7.30 2.69
CA CYS A 43 10.55 -5.97 3.28
C CYS A 43 9.21 -5.30 2.95
N ILE A 44 8.64 -5.65 1.81
CA ILE A 44 7.30 -5.19 1.39
C ILE A 44 6.36 -6.37 1.24
N LEU A 45 5.08 -6.10 1.42
CA LEU A 45 3.99 -7.06 1.20
C LEU A 45 2.80 -6.36 0.57
N LEU A 46 2.00 -7.15 -0.14
CA LEU A 46 0.77 -6.70 -0.76
C LEU A 46 -0.40 -7.56 -0.27
N PRO A 47 -1.46 -6.98 0.30
CA PRO A 47 -2.68 -7.71 0.61
C PRO A 47 -3.31 -8.32 -0.65
N GLU A 48 -3.87 -9.51 -0.52
CA GLU A 48 -4.59 -10.20 -1.60
C GLU A 48 -5.67 -9.32 -2.25
N MET A 49 -6.43 -8.57 -1.45
CA MET A 49 -7.47 -7.69 -1.96
C MET A 49 -6.91 -6.52 -2.80
N VAL A 50 -5.73 -6.01 -2.45
CA VAL A 50 -5.01 -5.00 -3.25
C VAL A 50 -4.50 -5.61 -4.55
N TYR A 51 -3.93 -6.81 -4.48
CA TYR A 51 -3.50 -7.54 -5.66
C TYR A 51 -4.67 -7.76 -6.63
N ASP A 52 -5.81 -8.26 -6.13
CA ASP A 52 -7.00 -8.51 -6.94
C ASP A 52 -7.57 -7.24 -7.57
N GLU A 53 -7.50 -6.11 -6.84
CA GLU A 53 -7.91 -4.82 -7.39
C GLU A 53 -7.05 -4.41 -8.60
N ILE A 54 -5.73 -4.54 -8.49
CA ILE A 54 -4.81 -4.15 -9.56
C ILE A 54 -4.91 -5.09 -10.76
N ILE A 55 -4.98 -6.40 -10.54
CA ILE A 55 -5.01 -7.37 -11.65
C ILE A 55 -6.36 -7.47 -12.36
N ARG A 56 -7.38 -6.81 -11.83
CA ARG A 56 -8.70 -6.76 -12.47
C ARG A 56 -8.66 -6.06 -13.82
N THR A 57 -7.77 -5.11 -14.01
CA THR A 57 -7.44 -4.51 -15.30
C THR A 57 -6.34 -5.33 -15.96
N ASP A 58 -6.56 -5.80 -17.19
CA ASP A 58 -5.53 -6.57 -17.94
C ASP A 58 -4.57 -5.61 -18.65
N ASP A 59 -3.85 -4.81 -17.89
CA ASP A 59 -2.88 -3.84 -18.34
C ASP A 59 -1.42 -4.27 -18.05
N ASP A 60 -0.46 -3.44 -18.44
CA ASP A 60 0.95 -3.76 -18.25
C ASP A 60 1.38 -3.75 -16.78
N LEU A 61 0.74 -2.94 -15.92
CA LEU A 61 0.97 -3.00 -14.47
C LEU A 61 0.54 -4.35 -13.90
N SER A 62 -0.64 -4.83 -14.30
CA SER A 62 -1.16 -6.15 -13.91
C SER A 62 -0.21 -7.28 -14.33
N LYS A 63 0.29 -7.24 -15.56
CA LYS A 63 1.28 -8.22 -16.07
C LYS A 63 2.58 -8.17 -15.27
N TRP A 64 3.09 -6.97 -15.01
CA TRP A 64 4.29 -6.79 -14.20
C TRP A 64 4.09 -7.32 -12.78
N LEU A 65 2.96 -6.99 -12.14
CA LEU A 65 2.67 -7.42 -10.77
C LEU A 65 2.59 -8.95 -10.65
N LYS A 66 1.95 -9.61 -11.61
CA LYS A 66 1.89 -11.09 -11.67
C LYS A 66 3.27 -11.74 -11.76
N ALA A 67 4.23 -11.09 -12.41
CA ALA A 67 5.61 -11.56 -12.56
C ALA A 67 6.54 -11.08 -11.44
N SER A 68 6.07 -10.17 -10.57
CA SER A 68 6.88 -9.55 -9.53
C SER A 68 7.22 -10.52 -8.40
N LYS A 69 8.23 -10.15 -7.60
CA LYS A 69 8.64 -10.88 -6.39
C LYS A 69 7.98 -10.35 -5.11
N ILE A 70 6.97 -9.50 -5.22
CA ILE A 70 6.26 -8.96 -4.06
C ILE A 70 5.41 -10.07 -3.44
N PRO A 71 5.57 -10.38 -2.14
CA PRO A 71 4.74 -11.38 -1.47
C PRO A 71 3.28 -10.94 -1.39
N ILE A 72 2.38 -11.76 -1.92
CA ILE A 72 0.93 -11.56 -1.78
C ILE A 72 0.48 -12.26 -0.50
N ARG A 73 -0.11 -11.50 0.42
CA ARG A 73 -0.60 -12.02 1.69
C ARG A 73 -2.08 -12.39 1.59
N LYS A 74 -2.34 -13.67 1.77
CA LYS A 74 -3.70 -14.22 1.79
C LYS A 74 -4.45 -13.80 3.05
N ILE A 75 -5.77 -13.73 2.92
CA ILE A 75 -6.66 -13.54 4.06
C ILE A 75 -6.71 -14.85 4.85
N ASP A 76 -6.35 -14.77 6.11
CA ASP A 76 -6.44 -15.87 7.07
C ASP A 76 -7.33 -15.48 8.28
N GLU A 77 -7.46 -16.40 9.23
CA GLU A 77 -8.25 -16.17 10.43
C GLU A 77 -7.72 -14.99 11.27
N GLN A 78 -6.40 -14.82 11.33
CA GLN A 78 -5.78 -13.75 12.12
C GLN A 78 -5.97 -12.38 11.49
N VAL A 79 -5.84 -12.28 10.17
CA VAL A 79 -6.14 -11.06 9.42
C VAL A 79 -7.63 -10.71 9.55
N THR A 80 -8.51 -11.70 9.46
CA THR A 80 -9.96 -11.53 9.68
C THR A 80 -10.27 -11.02 11.08
N LYS A 81 -9.56 -11.50 12.09
CA LYS A 81 -9.67 -10.99 13.46
C LYS A 81 -9.23 -9.52 13.54
N CYS A 82 -8.08 -9.17 12.95
CA CYS A 82 -7.64 -7.76 12.88
C CYS A 82 -8.69 -6.87 12.22
N LEU A 83 -9.34 -7.35 11.14
CA LEU A 83 -10.41 -6.60 10.48
C LEU A 83 -11.61 -6.37 11.41
N LYS A 84 -12.02 -7.38 12.19
CA LYS A 84 -13.09 -7.23 13.19
C LYS A 84 -12.71 -6.22 14.26
N ASP A 85 -11.46 -6.24 14.73
CA ASP A 85 -10.95 -5.29 15.72
C ASP A 85 -10.98 -3.85 15.17
N ILE A 86 -10.65 -3.63 13.89
CA ILE A 86 -10.75 -2.32 13.23
C ILE A 86 -12.19 -1.80 13.28
N TYR A 87 -13.17 -2.61 12.88
CA TYR A 87 -14.57 -2.19 12.86
C TYR A 87 -15.19 -2.04 14.26
N SER A 88 -14.67 -2.77 15.25
CA SER A 88 -15.12 -2.67 16.64
C SER A 88 -14.54 -1.45 17.35
N ALA A 89 -13.37 -0.96 16.92
CA ALA A 89 -12.67 0.15 17.58
C ALA A 89 -13.40 1.50 17.42
N ASP A 90 -14.06 1.71 16.28
CA ASP A 90 -14.82 2.92 16.01
C ASP A 90 -15.94 2.65 14.98
N PRO A 91 -17.21 2.99 15.28
CA PRO A 91 -18.33 2.82 14.35
C PRO A 91 -18.14 3.55 13.01
N ASN A 92 -17.32 4.61 12.99
CA ASN A 92 -17.06 5.39 11.77
C ASN A 92 -16.11 4.66 10.80
N HIS A 93 -15.38 3.64 11.24
CA HIS A 93 -14.50 2.86 10.37
C HIS A 93 -15.24 2.19 9.20
N LYS A 94 -16.56 1.97 9.34
CA LYS A 94 -17.40 1.50 8.23
C LYS A 94 -17.39 2.42 6.99
N TYR A 95 -17.10 3.70 7.18
CA TYR A 95 -17.04 4.68 6.09
C TYR A 95 -15.73 4.66 5.30
N LEU A 96 -14.76 3.84 5.71
CA LEU A 96 -13.54 3.61 4.95
C LEU A 96 -13.85 2.98 3.58
N VAL A 97 -14.90 2.16 3.51
CA VAL A 97 -15.37 1.53 2.28
C VAL A 97 -16.52 2.33 1.68
N ASP A 98 -16.37 2.75 0.42
CA ASP A 98 -17.48 3.35 -0.34
C ASP A 98 -18.27 2.25 -1.05
N ASN A 99 -19.25 1.69 -0.36
CA ASN A 99 -20.09 0.61 -0.90
C ASN A 99 -20.94 1.05 -2.09
N THR A 100 -21.20 2.37 -2.25
CA THR A 100 -22.04 2.87 -3.35
C THR A 100 -21.31 2.82 -4.70
N LYS A 101 -20.00 2.87 -4.69
CA LYS A 101 -19.16 2.91 -5.90
C LYS A 101 -18.29 1.66 -6.06
N ALA A 102 -18.43 0.68 -5.18
CA ALA A 102 -17.54 -0.49 -5.09
C ALA A 102 -16.04 -0.12 -5.12
N ARG A 103 -15.70 1.03 -4.51
CA ARG A 103 -14.34 1.55 -4.39
C ARG A 103 -13.83 1.33 -2.98
N SER A 104 -12.51 1.34 -2.85
CA SER A 104 -11.84 1.24 -1.53
C SER A 104 -12.18 -0.06 -0.78
N LEU A 105 -12.59 -1.11 -1.47
CA LEU A 105 -12.88 -2.41 -0.83
C LEU A 105 -11.63 -3.05 -0.22
N ALA A 106 -10.46 -2.73 -0.75
CA ALA A 106 -9.18 -3.21 -0.25
C ALA A 106 -8.66 -2.44 0.97
N ASP A 107 -9.08 -1.19 1.18
CA ASP A 107 -8.53 -0.29 2.20
C ASP A 107 -8.54 -0.87 3.63
N PRO A 108 -9.63 -1.48 4.13
CA PRO A 108 -9.63 -2.09 5.46
C PRO A 108 -8.65 -3.27 5.57
N TRP A 109 -8.45 -4.00 4.48
CA TRP A 109 -7.54 -5.13 4.44
C TRP A 109 -6.08 -4.70 4.46
N VAL A 110 -5.74 -3.53 3.87
CA VAL A 110 -4.40 -2.95 3.99
C VAL A 110 -4.04 -2.75 5.47
N ILE A 111 -4.96 -2.18 6.24
CA ILE A 111 -4.74 -1.93 7.67
C ILE A 111 -4.73 -3.23 8.47
N ALA A 112 -5.63 -4.17 8.15
CA ALA A 112 -5.70 -5.47 8.83
C ALA A 112 -4.42 -6.29 8.63
N HIS A 113 -3.88 -6.34 7.41
CA HIS A 113 -2.60 -6.99 7.15
C HIS A 113 -1.42 -6.28 7.82
N ALA A 114 -1.42 -4.93 7.83
CA ALA A 114 -0.40 -4.16 8.54
C ALA A 114 -0.40 -4.45 10.04
N LEU A 115 -1.57 -4.51 10.67
CA LEU A 115 -1.72 -4.92 12.07
C LEU A 115 -1.16 -6.33 12.30
N ARG A 116 -1.55 -7.29 11.44
CA ARG A 116 -1.14 -8.69 11.56
C ARG A 116 0.38 -8.87 11.43
N GLU A 117 1.00 -8.15 10.51
CA GLU A 117 2.43 -8.27 10.19
C GLU A 117 3.31 -7.28 10.95
N ASN A 118 2.74 -6.42 11.79
CA ASN A 118 3.42 -5.30 12.42
C ASN A 118 4.17 -4.42 11.37
N ALA A 119 3.47 -4.11 10.29
CA ALA A 119 4.02 -3.38 9.15
C ALA A 119 3.57 -1.92 9.16
N THR A 120 4.37 -1.06 8.54
CA THR A 120 4.00 0.32 8.24
C THR A 120 3.17 0.34 6.95
N VAL A 121 2.01 0.99 6.98
CA VAL A 121 1.20 1.18 5.78
C VAL A 121 1.85 2.26 4.89
N VAL A 122 1.96 1.96 3.61
CA VAL A 122 2.37 2.94 2.59
C VAL A 122 1.16 3.26 1.73
N THR A 123 0.70 4.51 1.77
CA THR A 123 -0.45 4.98 1.01
C THR A 123 -0.22 6.39 0.50
N LYS A 124 -0.86 6.75 -0.61
CA LYS A 124 -0.89 8.14 -1.12
C LYS A 124 -2.10 8.92 -0.60
N GLU A 125 -2.92 8.31 0.21
CA GLU A 125 -4.02 9.01 0.86
C GLU A 125 -3.51 9.96 1.94
N GLU A 126 -4.19 11.10 2.05
CA GLU A 126 -3.93 12.08 3.10
C GLU A 126 -5.00 11.98 4.19
N LYS A 127 -4.58 12.26 5.42
CA LYS A 127 -5.49 12.31 6.55
C LYS A 127 -6.56 13.40 6.36
N ILE A 128 -7.80 13.04 6.60
CA ILE A 128 -8.89 14.02 6.65
C ILE A 128 -8.91 14.64 8.04
N THR A 129 -8.80 15.98 8.08
CA THR A 129 -8.83 16.78 9.31
C THR A 129 -10.19 17.44 9.56
N ALA A 130 -11.09 17.41 8.57
CA ALA A 130 -12.43 17.97 8.70
C ALA A 130 -13.27 17.21 9.72
N ILE A 131 -14.03 17.94 10.54
CA ILE A 131 -14.83 17.39 11.64
C ILE A 131 -16.02 16.55 11.13
N ASN A 132 -16.38 16.68 9.86
CA ASN A 132 -17.50 15.96 9.27
C ASN A 132 -17.08 14.52 8.90
N THR A 133 -17.51 13.56 9.69
CA THR A 133 -17.03 12.19 9.77
C THR A 133 -17.55 11.24 8.68
N SER A 134 -18.31 11.73 7.71
CA SER A 134 -18.80 10.90 6.60
C SER A 134 -17.73 10.50 5.57
N LYS A 135 -16.53 11.04 5.72
CA LYS A 135 -15.36 10.69 4.88
C LYS A 135 -14.20 10.33 5.80
N ILE A 136 -13.75 9.12 5.72
CA ILE A 136 -12.59 8.61 6.45
C ILE A 136 -11.63 7.97 5.46
N LYS A 137 -10.35 8.03 5.74
CA LYS A 137 -9.26 7.54 4.90
C LYS A 137 -8.36 6.58 5.66
N ILE A 138 -7.55 5.81 4.94
CA ILE A 138 -6.58 4.88 5.55
C ILE A 138 -5.78 5.54 6.68
N PRO A 139 -5.19 6.74 6.52
CA PRO A 139 -4.43 7.40 7.60
C PRO A 139 -5.24 7.64 8.88
N ASN A 140 -6.52 8.00 8.75
CA ASN A 140 -7.38 8.24 9.91
C ASN A 140 -7.57 6.96 10.75
N VAL A 141 -7.80 5.84 10.07
CA VAL A 141 -8.00 4.54 10.73
C VAL A 141 -6.67 4.02 11.29
N CYS A 142 -5.56 4.19 10.54
CA CYS A 142 -4.23 3.80 11.01
C CYS A 142 -3.88 4.48 12.34
N GLU A 143 -4.09 5.79 12.47
CA GLU A 143 -3.83 6.51 13.72
C GLU A 143 -4.71 6.00 14.87
N LYS A 144 -5.98 5.75 14.62
CA LYS A 144 -6.89 5.20 15.63
C LYS A 144 -6.47 3.81 16.09
N MET A 145 -5.91 3.02 15.19
CA MET A 145 -5.46 1.65 15.44
C MET A 145 -3.99 1.56 15.88
N ASN A 146 -3.30 2.68 16.06
CA ASN A 146 -1.86 2.75 16.35
C ASN A 146 -1.00 2.01 15.30
N VAL A 147 -1.41 2.05 14.03
CA VAL A 147 -0.64 1.56 12.90
C VAL A 147 0.16 2.71 12.31
N LEU A 148 1.45 2.51 12.12
CA LEU A 148 2.29 3.49 11.42
C LEU A 148 1.87 3.58 9.95
N TRP A 149 1.84 4.78 9.42
CA TRP A 149 1.58 5.02 8.00
C TRP A 149 2.49 6.13 7.46
N ILE A 150 2.86 6.00 6.22
CA ILE A 150 3.72 6.95 5.49
C ILE A 150 3.27 7.04 4.04
N ASN A 151 3.65 8.11 3.35
CA ASN A 151 3.46 8.21 1.92
C ASN A 151 4.64 7.54 1.15
N ASP A 152 4.50 7.45 -0.17
CA ASP A 152 5.50 6.82 -1.03
C ASP A 152 6.85 7.55 -1.04
N PHE A 153 6.88 8.86 -0.89
CA PHE A 153 8.14 9.63 -0.81
C PHE A 153 8.85 9.36 0.52
N GLN A 154 8.11 9.36 1.63
CA GLN A 154 8.65 9.00 2.94
C GLN A 154 9.17 7.57 2.96
N PHE A 155 8.48 6.65 2.29
CA PHE A 155 8.91 5.26 2.12
C PHE A 155 10.28 5.18 1.43
N LEU A 156 10.47 5.86 0.30
CA LEU A 156 11.75 5.90 -0.40
C LEU A 156 12.86 6.55 0.46
N PHE A 157 12.50 7.62 1.17
CA PHE A 157 13.43 8.32 2.05
C PHE A 157 13.89 7.45 3.23
N GLU A 158 12.96 6.76 3.90
CA GLU A 158 13.29 5.84 5.00
C GLU A 158 14.21 4.70 4.57
N LEU A 159 14.03 4.21 3.33
CA LEU A 159 14.86 3.16 2.76
C LEU A 159 16.22 3.67 2.23
N GLY A 160 16.45 4.99 2.24
CA GLY A 160 17.66 5.60 1.69
C GLY A 160 17.80 5.43 0.18
N ILE A 161 16.68 5.25 -0.53
CA ILE A 161 16.67 5.05 -1.99
C ILE A 161 17.05 6.34 -2.70
N ARG A 162 17.92 6.21 -3.69
CA ARG A 162 18.33 7.30 -4.59
C ARG A 162 18.24 6.82 -6.02
N PHE A 163 17.63 7.63 -6.87
CA PHE A 163 17.61 7.39 -8.31
C PHE A 163 18.64 8.30 -8.98
N THR A 164 19.40 7.75 -9.90
CA THR A 164 20.29 8.50 -10.80
C THR A 164 19.63 8.62 -12.16
N CYS A 165 19.93 9.69 -12.89
CA CYS A 165 19.44 9.85 -14.26
C CYS A 165 20.61 9.95 -15.23
N GLU A 166 20.41 9.44 -16.44
CA GLU A 166 21.31 9.59 -17.57
C GLU A 166 20.60 10.45 -18.61
N ILE A 167 21.35 11.38 -19.21
CA ILE A 167 20.86 12.22 -20.30
C ILE A 167 21.58 11.78 -21.57
N GLU A 168 20.83 11.20 -22.50
CA GLU A 168 21.36 10.92 -23.83
C GLU A 168 21.55 12.23 -24.60
N ALA A 169 22.79 12.47 -25.04
CA ALA A 169 23.06 13.56 -25.98
C ALA A 169 22.38 13.22 -27.31
N LYS A 170 21.53 14.14 -27.79
CA LYS A 170 20.90 14.02 -29.10
C LYS A 170 21.91 14.32 -30.22
#